data_2a4c362bd8d9966cb3ea3ce252ecc77e
#
_entry.id   2a4c362bd8d9966cb3ea3ce252ecc77e
#
_cell.length_a   1.000
_cell.length_b   1.000
_cell.length_c   1.000
_cell.angle_alpha   90.00
_cell.angle_beta   90.00
_cell.angle_gamma   90.00
#
_symmetry.space_group_name_H-M   'P 1'
#
loop_
_entity.id
_entity.type
_entity.pdbx_description
1 polymer ?
#
loop_
_entity_poly.entity_id
_entity_poly.type
_entity_poly.pdbx_seq_one_letter_code
_entity_poly.pdbx_strand_id
1 'polypeptide(L)'
;MKKTIAILVFLLMTGSAVVFAQDHHFDPPWNTPPQSQVMFTVAGIDNVPDLYGDINDPQLVIFFAGNQFMCMDDLMTGFKKEYPAYQRIFAETLPPGILAKQIEGGSLTIGNMRITLQPDVYTAGKSRIDQMSRYFTDTTVYAFNKLAIMVSKDNPKNIRELKDLAKSGVRVSMPNPDWEGIGKLIEEAYLKAGGKELKKAIMETKVRDGSTYLTRIHHRETPLRILYAQSDAGPVWYSEVYYQQMISHPVELVEIPEKENAKAVYIAGLMKNAPHPAAARDFMHFLTSETARTIYKKYGFTTR
;
A
#
# COMPACT_ATOMS: atom_id res chain seq x y z
N MET A 1 -8.99 -72.58 -36.91
CA MET A 1 -8.23 -71.73 -36.04
C MET A 1 -8.40 -70.28 -36.50
N LYS A 2 -9.33 -69.53 -35.90
CA LYS A 2 -9.54 -68.09 -36.19
C LYS A 2 -8.93 -67.30 -35.09
N LYS A 3 -7.92 -66.49 -35.40
CA LYS A 3 -7.29 -65.53 -34.42
C LYS A 3 -8.08 -64.22 -34.43
N THR A 4 -8.73 -63.93 -33.33
CA THR A 4 -9.41 -62.67 -33.12
C THR A 4 -8.36 -61.64 -32.63
N ILE A 5 -8.16 -60.57 -33.39
CA ILE A 5 -7.32 -59.43 -33.01
C ILE A 5 -8.23 -58.45 -32.32
N ALA A 6 -8.01 -58.22 -31.01
CA ALA A 6 -8.68 -57.16 -30.28
C ALA A 6 -7.89 -55.83 -30.48
N ILE A 7 -8.54 -54.87 -31.11
CA ILE A 7 -8.03 -53.51 -31.29
C ILE A 7 -8.45 -52.73 -30.05
N LEU A 8 -7.47 -52.35 -29.23
CA LEU A 8 -7.65 -51.48 -28.07
C LEU A 8 -7.63 -50.03 -28.56
N VAL A 9 -8.82 -49.42 -28.64
CA VAL A 9 -8.92 -47.97 -28.95
C VAL A 9 -8.65 -47.20 -27.69
N PHE A 10 -7.50 -46.55 -27.64
CA PHE A 10 -7.15 -45.59 -26.57
C PHE A 10 -7.81 -44.26 -26.92
N LEU A 11 -8.88 -43.89 -26.23
CA LEU A 11 -9.50 -42.59 -26.34
C LEU A 11 -8.64 -41.59 -25.55
N LEU A 12 -7.79 -40.86 -26.24
CA LEU A 12 -7.12 -39.66 -25.67
C LEU A 12 -8.18 -38.58 -25.54
N MET A 13 -8.69 -38.40 -24.32
CA MET A 13 -9.38 -37.17 -23.96
C MET A 13 -8.35 -36.04 -23.84
N THR A 14 -8.12 -35.34 -24.93
CA THR A 14 -7.48 -34.02 -24.86
C THR A 14 -8.47 -33.04 -24.24
N GLY A 15 -8.36 -32.86 -22.92
CA GLY A 15 -9.01 -31.74 -22.26
C GLY A 15 -8.46 -30.45 -22.86
N SER A 16 -9.23 -29.82 -23.74
CA SER A 16 -8.97 -28.47 -24.17
C SER A 16 -9.09 -27.60 -22.95
N ALA A 17 -7.95 -27.24 -22.34
CA ALA A 17 -7.90 -26.13 -21.43
C ALA A 17 -8.36 -24.91 -22.24
N VAL A 18 -9.57 -24.42 -21.95
CA VAL A 18 -10.02 -23.11 -22.41
C VAL A 18 -9.13 -22.12 -21.69
N VAL A 19 -8.02 -21.78 -22.31
CA VAL A 19 -7.28 -20.58 -21.93
C VAL A 19 -8.24 -19.45 -22.29
N PHE A 20 -8.86 -18.86 -21.27
CA PHE A 20 -9.44 -17.54 -21.42
C PHE A 20 -8.26 -16.64 -21.80
N ALA A 21 -8.09 -16.40 -23.11
CA ALA A 21 -7.30 -15.29 -23.55
C ALA A 21 -7.89 -14.07 -22.82
N GLN A 22 -7.12 -13.43 -21.96
CA GLN A 22 -7.45 -12.08 -21.55
C GLN A 22 -7.66 -11.33 -22.86
N ASP A 23 -8.86 -10.80 -23.05
CA ASP A 23 -9.13 -9.90 -24.17
C ASP A 23 -8.14 -8.73 -24.05
N HIS A 24 -7.00 -8.87 -24.71
CA HIS A 24 -6.15 -7.74 -24.97
C HIS A 24 -6.87 -6.93 -26.03
N HIS A 25 -7.67 -5.97 -25.61
CA HIS A 25 -8.24 -4.98 -26.49
C HIS A 25 -7.08 -4.18 -27.10
N PHE A 26 -6.73 -4.51 -28.33
CA PHE A 26 -5.83 -3.71 -29.18
C PHE A 26 -6.56 -2.58 -29.90
N ASP A 27 -7.82 -2.31 -29.54
CA ASP A 27 -8.55 -1.19 -30.13
C ASP A 27 -7.94 0.12 -29.68
N PRO A 28 -7.67 1.02 -30.62
CA PRO A 28 -7.18 2.36 -30.27
C PRO A 28 -8.15 3.02 -29.29
N PRO A 29 -7.64 3.79 -28.31
CA PRO A 29 -8.47 4.44 -27.27
C PRO A 29 -9.62 5.30 -27.80
N TRP A 30 -9.55 5.73 -29.08
CA TRP A 30 -10.58 6.53 -29.73
C TRP A 30 -11.72 5.71 -30.36
N ASN A 31 -11.61 4.38 -30.42
CA ASN A 31 -12.63 3.51 -31.03
C ASN A 31 -13.60 2.91 -30.02
N THR A 32 -13.23 2.87 -28.76
CA THR A 32 -14.08 2.33 -27.68
C THR A 32 -14.13 3.30 -26.52
N PRO A 33 -15.28 3.44 -25.85
CA PRO A 33 -15.30 4.13 -24.57
C PRO A 33 -14.28 3.46 -23.65
N PRO A 34 -13.40 4.22 -22.97
CA PRO A 34 -12.37 3.63 -22.14
C PRO A 34 -13.01 2.80 -21.02
N GLN A 35 -12.83 1.49 -21.08
CA GLN A 35 -13.12 0.57 -19.99
C GLN A 35 -11.83 0.08 -19.35
N SER A 36 -10.72 0.71 -19.66
CA SER A 36 -9.40 0.28 -19.22
C SER A 36 -9.21 0.64 -17.74
N GLN A 37 -9.38 -0.35 -16.89
CA GLN A 37 -8.80 -0.27 -15.56
C GLN A 37 -7.29 -0.47 -15.71
N VAL A 38 -6.52 0.53 -15.37
CA VAL A 38 -5.07 0.40 -15.27
C VAL A 38 -4.75 -0.11 -13.87
N MET A 39 -4.14 -1.30 -13.82
CA MET A 39 -3.51 -1.81 -12.61
C MET A 39 -2.01 -1.89 -12.90
N PHE A 40 -1.24 -0.99 -12.32
CA PHE A 40 0.18 -0.86 -12.61
C PHE A 40 0.99 -0.77 -11.32
N THR A 41 2.09 -1.51 -11.25
CA THR A 41 3.03 -1.45 -10.12
C THR A 41 4.30 -0.68 -10.52
N VAL A 42 4.83 0.12 -9.61
CA VAL A 42 6.15 0.73 -9.79
C VAL A 42 7.22 -0.30 -9.44
N ALA A 43 8.09 -0.59 -10.39
CA ALA A 43 9.16 -1.56 -10.20
C ALA A 43 10.02 -1.25 -8.99
N GLY A 44 10.31 -2.26 -8.17
CA GLY A 44 11.14 -2.16 -6.97
C GLY A 44 10.39 -1.74 -5.70
N ILE A 45 9.08 -1.43 -5.77
CA ILE A 45 8.26 -1.16 -4.58
C ILE A 45 7.69 -2.48 -4.05
N ASP A 46 6.83 -3.11 -4.82
CA ASP A 46 6.26 -4.42 -4.56
C ASP A 46 5.53 -4.93 -5.84
N ASN A 47 4.72 -5.97 -5.69
CA ASN A 47 3.91 -6.55 -6.75
C ASN A 47 2.41 -6.21 -6.63
N VAL A 48 2.04 -5.19 -5.87
CA VAL A 48 0.67 -4.69 -5.77
C VAL A 48 0.52 -3.38 -6.54
N PRO A 49 -0.67 -3.12 -7.12
CA PRO A 49 -0.88 -1.93 -7.95
C PRO A 49 -0.67 -0.62 -7.18
N ASP A 50 0.13 0.27 -7.75
CA ASP A 50 0.28 1.66 -7.30
C ASP A 50 -0.67 2.61 -8.03
N LEU A 51 -1.12 2.21 -9.21
CA LEU A 51 -2.11 2.90 -10.03
C LEU A 51 -3.33 1.98 -10.19
N TYR A 52 -4.51 2.53 -9.98
CA TYR A 52 -5.75 1.78 -9.97
C TYR A 52 -6.86 2.54 -10.71
N GLY A 53 -7.58 1.85 -11.60
CA GLY A 53 -8.81 2.31 -12.20
C GLY A 53 -8.66 3.06 -13.53
N ASP A 54 -9.57 4.01 -13.81
CA ASP A 54 -9.68 4.69 -15.10
C ASP A 54 -8.74 5.90 -15.21
N ILE A 55 -7.67 5.76 -15.98
CA ILE A 55 -6.70 6.83 -16.22
C ILE A 55 -7.12 7.80 -17.34
N ASN A 56 -8.12 7.45 -18.16
CA ASN A 56 -8.48 8.22 -19.36
C ASN A 56 -9.51 9.32 -19.08
N ASP A 57 -10.62 8.95 -18.42
CA ASP A 57 -11.74 9.85 -18.18
C ASP A 57 -12.35 9.57 -16.79
N PRO A 58 -11.58 9.78 -15.71
CA PRO A 58 -12.09 9.56 -14.37
C PRO A 58 -13.13 10.61 -13.98
N GLN A 59 -14.14 10.20 -13.20
CA GLN A 59 -15.11 11.07 -12.55
C GLN A 59 -14.68 11.46 -11.14
N LEU A 60 -13.62 10.80 -10.64
CA LEU A 60 -13.01 11.05 -9.34
C LEU A 60 -11.56 10.60 -9.39
N VAL A 61 -10.64 11.44 -8.92
CA VAL A 61 -9.20 11.16 -8.81
C VAL A 61 -8.79 11.24 -7.36
N ILE A 62 -8.17 10.17 -6.83
CA ILE A 62 -7.78 10.09 -5.43
C ILE A 62 -6.31 9.73 -5.32
N PHE A 63 -5.55 10.53 -4.58
CA PHE A 63 -4.18 10.21 -4.22
C PHE A 63 -4.13 9.68 -2.78
N PHE A 64 -3.93 8.38 -2.63
CA PHE A 64 -3.88 7.71 -1.33
C PHE A 64 -2.46 7.58 -0.79
N ALA A 65 -2.31 7.71 0.52
CA ALA A 65 -1.10 7.27 1.20
C ALA A 65 -0.81 5.80 0.88
N GLY A 66 0.43 5.51 0.45
CA GLY A 66 0.82 4.24 -0.15
C GLY A 66 0.54 2.99 0.67
N ASN A 67 0.45 3.10 2.01
CA ASN A 67 0.12 1.98 2.88
C ASN A 67 -1.39 1.63 2.93
N GLN A 68 -2.21 2.22 2.06
CA GLN A 68 -3.65 1.91 1.96
C GLN A 68 -4.01 1.06 0.73
N PHE A 69 -3.01 0.63 -0.03
CA PHE A 69 -3.20 -0.19 -1.23
C PHE A 69 -4.10 -1.40 -1.00
N MET A 70 -4.00 -2.06 0.16
CA MET A 70 -4.79 -3.24 0.49
C MET A 70 -6.30 -2.98 0.59
N CYS A 71 -6.71 -1.73 0.83
CA CYS A 71 -8.12 -1.36 0.98
C CYS A 71 -8.77 -0.95 -0.34
N MET A 72 -8.00 -0.74 -1.41
CA MET A 72 -8.45 -0.03 -2.62
C MET A 72 -9.65 -0.67 -3.29
N ASP A 73 -9.62 -1.97 -3.56
CA ASP A 73 -10.74 -2.67 -4.22
C ASP A 73 -12.05 -2.56 -3.44
N ASP A 74 -11.98 -2.82 -2.14
CA ASP A 74 -13.16 -2.77 -1.27
C ASP A 74 -13.68 -1.33 -1.14
N LEU A 75 -12.79 -0.34 -0.98
CA LEU A 75 -13.17 1.07 -0.87
C LEU A 75 -13.83 1.57 -2.16
N MET A 76 -13.24 1.26 -3.32
CA MET A 76 -13.80 1.69 -4.61
C MET A 76 -15.12 0.98 -4.90
N THR A 77 -15.23 -0.30 -4.57
CA THR A 77 -16.48 -1.06 -4.70
C THR A 77 -17.56 -0.51 -3.77
N GLY A 78 -17.23 -0.23 -2.51
CA GLY A 78 -18.14 0.36 -1.54
C GLY A 78 -18.62 1.74 -1.96
N PHE A 79 -17.70 2.61 -2.41
CA PHE A 79 -18.03 3.93 -2.88
C PHE A 79 -18.96 3.91 -4.11
N LYS A 80 -18.64 3.12 -5.14
CA LYS A 80 -19.47 2.95 -6.33
C LYS A 80 -20.87 2.44 -6.01
N LYS A 81 -20.99 1.62 -4.97
CA LYS A 81 -22.29 1.11 -4.51
C LYS A 81 -23.13 2.20 -3.82
N GLU A 82 -22.53 3.03 -2.97
CA GLU A 82 -23.22 4.12 -2.27
C GLU A 82 -23.48 5.33 -3.20
N TYR A 83 -22.59 5.56 -4.15
CA TYR A 83 -22.64 6.68 -5.10
C TYR A 83 -22.58 6.19 -6.55
N PRO A 84 -23.66 5.58 -7.07
CA PRO A 84 -23.67 4.91 -8.37
C PRO A 84 -23.45 5.83 -9.58
N ALA A 85 -23.50 7.15 -9.38
CA ALA A 85 -23.17 8.12 -10.42
C ALA A 85 -21.66 8.12 -10.78
N TYR A 86 -20.78 7.63 -9.90
CA TYR A 86 -19.32 7.68 -10.08
C TYR A 86 -18.76 6.28 -10.29
N GLN A 87 -18.73 5.82 -11.53
CA GLN A 87 -18.22 4.47 -11.87
C GLN A 87 -16.77 4.49 -12.35
N ARG A 88 -16.29 5.61 -12.89
CA ARG A 88 -14.92 5.76 -13.36
C ARG A 88 -14.10 6.52 -12.32
N ILE A 89 -13.25 5.78 -11.63
CA ILE A 89 -12.39 6.33 -10.56
C ILE A 89 -10.94 6.01 -10.92
N PHE A 90 -10.07 6.98 -10.74
CA PHE A 90 -8.63 6.73 -10.77
C PHE A 90 -8.03 6.98 -9.38
N ALA A 91 -7.13 6.10 -8.96
CA ALA A 91 -6.44 6.25 -7.69
C ALA A 91 -4.95 5.89 -7.79
N GLU A 92 -4.13 6.59 -7.03
CA GLU A 92 -2.71 6.31 -6.85
C GLU A 92 -2.44 5.97 -5.38
N THR A 93 -1.60 4.96 -5.12
CA THR A 93 -1.19 4.53 -3.77
C THR A 93 0.32 4.66 -3.57
N LEU A 94 0.88 5.75 -4.04
CA LEU A 94 2.30 6.05 -3.95
C LEU A 94 2.70 6.72 -2.63
N PRO A 95 4.00 6.80 -2.31
CA PRO A 95 4.47 7.56 -1.16
C PRO A 95 3.90 8.98 -1.14
N PRO A 96 3.38 9.46 0.01
CA PRO A 96 2.76 10.79 0.10
C PRO A 96 3.66 11.94 -0.36
N GLY A 97 4.99 11.79 -0.22
CA GLY A 97 5.94 12.79 -0.72
C GLY A 97 6.03 12.83 -2.25
N ILE A 98 5.88 11.71 -2.94
CA ILE A 98 5.83 11.63 -4.40
C ILE A 98 4.53 12.27 -4.90
N LEU A 99 3.40 11.89 -4.30
CA LEU A 99 2.09 12.47 -4.64
C LEU A 99 2.05 13.99 -4.39
N ALA A 100 2.67 14.48 -3.32
CA ALA A 100 2.79 15.91 -3.07
C ALA A 100 3.58 16.62 -4.19
N LYS A 101 4.69 16.06 -4.64
CA LYS A 101 5.46 16.59 -5.77
C LYS A 101 4.66 16.56 -7.07
N GLN A 102 3.83 15.55 -7.31
CA GLN A 102 2.93 15.50 -8.45
C GLN A 102 1.90 16.62 -8.40
N ILE A 103 1.29 16.88 -7.24
CA ILE A 103 0.36 18.01 -7.02
C ILE A 103 1.06 19.34 -7.32
N GLU A 104 2.27 19.55 -6.79
CA GLU A 104 3.02 20.77 -6.93
C GLU A 104 3.58 21.00 -8.36
N GLY A 105 4.06 19.91 -8.98
CA GLY A 105 4.67 19.92 -10.29
C GLY A 105 3.72 19.67 -11.47
N GLY A 106 2.46 19.33 -11.18
CA GLY A 106 1.42 19.10 -12.20
C GLY A 106 1.50 17.75 -12.90
N SER A 107 2.49 16.89 -12.61
CA SER A 107 2.59 15.57 -13.21
C SER A 107 3.52 14.64 -12.44
N LEU A 108 3.31 13.33 -12.66
CA LEU A 108 4.21 12.25 -12.24
C LEU A 108 4.77 11.57 -13.49
N THR A 109 6.07 11.28 -13.50
CA THR A 109 6.71 10.48 -14.56
C THR A 109 7.21 9.18 -13.96
N ILE A 110 6.79 8.05 -14.54
CA ILE A 110 7.22 6.70 -14.18
C ILE A 110 7.78 6.05 -15.45
N GLY A 111 9.09 5.90 -15.53
CA GLY A 111 9.74 5.45 -16.76
C GLY A 111 9.43 6.40 -17.92
N ASN A 112 8.80 5.88 -18.96
CA ASN A 112 8.36 6.65 -20.14
C ASN A 112 6.91 7.15 -20.05
N MET A 113 6.20 6.83 -18.97
CA MET A 113 4.82 7.24 -18.77
C MET A 113 4.76 8.55 -17.97
N ARG A 114 3.97 9.49 -18.44
CA ARG A 114 3.68 10.75 -17.74
C ARG A 114 2.19 10.84 -17.42
N ILE A 115 1.87 10.95 -16.12
CA ILE A 115 0.52 11.09 -15.61
C ILE A 115 0.33 12.55 -15.20
N THR A 116 -0.66 13.23 -15.79
CA THR A 116 -0.99 14.63 -15.55
C THR A 116 -2.29 14.82 -14.77
N LEU A 117 -2.94 13.71 -14.36
CA LEU A 117 -4.13 13.78 -13.54
C LEU A 117 -3.81 14.49 -12.22
N GLN A 118 -4.69 15.40 -11.83
CA GLN A 118 -4.63 16.08 -10.54
C GLN A 118 -5.68 15.50 -9.61
N PRO A 119 -5.42 15.38 -8.31
CA PRO A 119 -6.37 14.77 -7.40
C PRO A 119 -7.54 15.68 -7.09
N ASP A 120 -8.69 15.07 -6.87
CA ASP A 120 -9.85 15.66 -6.20
C ASP A 120 -9.67 15.60 -4.69
N VAL A 121 -9.14 14.46 -4.21
CA VAL A 121 -8.86 14.20 -2.80
C VAL A 121 -7.44 13.65 -2.66
N TYR A 122 -6.69 14.21 -1.71
CA TYR A 122 -5.37 13.72 -1.33
C TYR A 122 -5.40 13.23 0.11
N THR A 123 -4.86 12.03 0.36
CA THR A 123 -4.79 11.47 1.70
C THR A 123 -3.35 11.26 2.15
N ALA A 124 -3.07 11.62 3.39
CA ALA A 124 -1.75 11.44 3.98
C ALA A 124 -1.82 11.42 5.52
N GLY A 125 -0.68 11.16 6.14
CA GLY A 125 -0.51 11.38 7.57
C GLY A 125 -0.62 12.88 7.93
N LYS A 126 -1.07 13.17 9.16
CA LYS A 126 -1.35 14.53 9.65
C LYS A 126 -0.25 15.54 9.31
N SER A 127 1.01 15.23 9.59
CA SER A 127 2.12 16.15 9.33
C SER A 127 2.22 16.60 7.86
N ARG A 128 1.96 15.71 6.92
CA ARG A 128 1.97 16.04 5.48
C ARG A 128 0.78 16.92 5.11
N ILE A 129 -0.41 16.62 5.61
CA ILE A 129 -1.61 17.44 5.36
C ILE A 129 -1.41 18.86 5.93
N ASP A 130 -0.85 19.00 7.14
CA ASP A 130 -0.57 20.30 7.75
C ASP A 130 0.42 21.13 6.86
N GLN A 131 1.49 20.50 6.36
CA GLN A 131 2.45 21.16 5.45
C GLN A 131 1.82 21.63 4.13
N MET A 132 0.79 20.92 3.66
CA MET A 132 0.10 21.19 2.41
C MET A 132 -1.26 21.90 2.61
N SER A 133 -1.54 22.44 3.79
CA SER A 133 -2.84 23.04 4.15
C SER A 133 -3.36 24.06 3.16
N ARG A 134 -2.47 24.80 2.50
CA ARG A 134 -2.80 25.79 1.45
C ARG A 134 -3.55 25.21 0.24
N TYR A 135 -3.43 23.90 0.00
CA TYR A 135 -4.05 23.22 -1.15
C TYR A 135 -5.49 22.75 -0.88
N PHE A 136 -5.94 22.72 0.37
CA PHE A 136 -7.23 22.13 0.75
C PHE A 136 -8.27 23.18 1.11
N THR A 137 -9.53 22.90 0.75
CA THR A 137 -10.71 23.64 1.22
C THR A 137 -11.26 23.05 2.51
N ASP A 138 -11.13 21.73 2.68
CA ASP A 138 -11.62 20.98 3.83
C ASP A 138 -10.71 19.77 4.11
N THR A 139 -10.75 19.28 5.35
CA THR A 139 -9.99 18.10 5.75
C THR A 139 -10.77 17.22 6.73
N THR A 140 -10.64 15.91 6.61
CA THR A 140 -11.35 14.94 7.45
C THR A 140 -10.41 13.86 7.95
N VAL A 141 -10.42 13.59 9.26
CA VAL A 141 -9.74 12.42 9.86
C VAL A 141 -10.63 11.20 9.65
N TYR A 142 -10.12 10.15 9.02
CA TYR A 142 -10.92 8.97 8.68
C TYR A 142 -10.37 7.65 9.22
N ALA A 143 -9.06 7.54 9.43
CA ALA A 143 -8.45 6.31 9.92
C ALA A 143 -7.20 6.59 10.80
N PHE A 144 -6.81 5.56 11.53
CA PHE A 144 -5.59 5.55 12.37
C PHE A 144 -4.84 4.24 12.13
N ASN A 145 -3.54 4.26 12.39
CA ASN A 145 -2.71 3.06 12.35
C ASN A 145 -1.69 3.10 13.50
N LYS A 146 -1.07 1.98 13.77
CA LYS A 146 0.04 1.84 14.72
C LYS A 146 1.19 1.08 14.05
N LEU A 147 2.32 1.03 14.71
CA LEU A 147 3.46 0.23 14.28
C LEU A 147 3.35 -1.19 14.82
N ALA A 148 3.95 -2.14 14.09
CA ALA A 148 4.22 -3.50 14.53
C ALA A 148 5.61 -3.90 14.00
N ILE A 149 6.17 -4.99 14.50
CA ILE A 149 7.35 -5.60 13.93
C ILE A 149 6.90 -6.79 13.09
N MET A 150 7.29 -6.82 11.82
CA MET A 150 7.11 -7.96 10.95
C MET A 150 8.36 -8.85 11.03
N VAL A 151 8.16 -10.15 11.17
CA VAL A 151 9.22 -11.16 11.14
C VAL A 151 8.83 -12.28 10.18
N SER A 152 9.80 -13.08 9.74
CA SER A 152 9.52 -14.28 8.97
C SER A 152 8.78 -15.30 9.84
N LYS A 153 8.06 -16.23 9.19
CA LYS A 153 7.36 -17.33 9.85
C LYS A 153 8.27 -18.07 10.84
N ASP A 154 7.70 -18.50 11.95
CA ASP A 154 8.36 -19.20 13.06
C ASP A 154 9.41 -18.33 13.80
N ASN A 155 9.53 -17.07 13.44
CA ASN A 155 10.38 -16.08 14.12
C ASN A 155 11.77 -16.62 14.56
N PRO A 156 12.60 -17.09 13.63
CA PRO A 156 13.82 -17.84 13.97
C PRO A 156 14.85 -17.02 14.76
N LYS A 157 14.74 -15.70 14.78
CA LYS A 157 15.59 -14.79 15.56
C LYS A 157 15.00 -14.47 16.94
N ASN A 158 13.82 -15.02 17.26
CA ASN A 158 13.13 -14.80 18.54
C ASN A 158 13.00 -13.31 18.88
N ILE A 159 12.51 -12.52 17.91
CA ILE A 159 12.23 -11.09 18.06
C ILE A 159 10.90 -10.94 18.80
N ARG A 160 10.89 -10.28 19.95
CA ARG A 160 9.68 -10.07 20.78
C ARG A 160 9.40 -8.61 21.07
N GLU A 161 10.39 -7.74 20.92
CA GLU A 161 10.30 -6.31 21.18
C GLU A 161 11.26 -5.51 20.29
N LEU A 162 11.10 -4.19 20.26
CA LEU A 162 11.95 -3.29 19.46
C LEU A 162 13.45 -3.41 19.81
N LYS A 163 13.78 -3.70 21.07
CA LYS A 163 15.19 -3.85 21.50
C LYS A 163 15.86 -5.05 20.85
N ASP A 164 15.10 -6.08 20.50
CA ASP A 164 15.65 -7.27 19.86
C ASP A 164 16.20 -6.98 18.46
N LEU A 165 15.74 -5.91 17.81
CA LEU A 165 16.24 -5.47 16.51
C LEU A 165 17.72 -5.01 16.59
N ALA A 166 18.18 -4.63 17.77
CA ALA A 166 19.58 -4.25 17.99
C ALA A 166 20.52 -5.45 18.21
N LYS A 167 20.00 -6.67 18.39
CA LYS A 167 20.81 -7.88 18.60
C LYS A 167 21.77 -8.12 17.45
N SER A 168 22.97 -8.63 17.77
CA SER A 168 23.92 -9.11 16.78
C SER A 168 23.31 -10.25 15.96
N GLY A 169 23.59 -10.29 14.65
CA GLY A 169 23.09 -11.30 13.73
C GLY A 169 21.61 -11.18 13.35
N VAL A 170 20.92 -10.10 13.75
CA VAL A 170 19.59 -9.74 13.27
C VAL A 170 19.74 -8.75 12.11
N ARG A 171 19.23 -9.09 10.93
CA ARG A 171 19.16 -8.20 9.77
C ARG A 171 17.83 -7.44 9.78
N VAL A 172 17.90 -6.13 9.80
CA VAL A 172 16.72 -5.26 9.90
C VAL A 172 16.45 -4.59 8.55
N SER A 173 15.20 -4.51 8.11
CA SER A 173 14.76 -3.55 7.10
C SER A 173 14.03 -2.41 7.79
N MET A 174 14.39 -1.18 7.47
CA MET A 174 13.87 0.02 8.11
C MET A 174 13.39 1.02 7.06
N PRO A 175 12.13 1.46 7.10
CA PRO A 175 11.68 2.61 6.32
C PRO A 175 12.55 3.84 6.56
N ASN A 176 13.03 4.46 5.48
CA ASN A 176 14.01 5.55 5.59
C ASN A 176 13.35 6.84 6.10
N PRO A 177 13.79 7.39 7.26
CA PRO A 177 13.20 8.57 7.85
C PRO A 177 13.42 9.87 7.05
N ASP A 178 14.36 9.88 6.08
CA ASP A 178 14.67 11.08 5.29
C ASP A 178 13.52 11.46 4.34
N TRP A 179 12.75 10.47 3.86
CA TRP A 179 11.63 10.73 2.95
C TRP A 179 10.32 10.03 3.31
N GLU A 180 10.33 9.12 4.31
CA GLU A 180 9.14 8.40 4.73
C GLU A 180 8.70 8.76 6.15
N GLY A 181 7.44 9.19 6.28
CA GLY A 181 6.88 9.58 7.57
C GLY A 181 6.87 8.45 8.60
N ILE A 182 6.67 7.20 8.17
CA ILE A 182 6.75 6.03 9.05
C ILE A 182 8.15 5.88 9.65
N GLY A 183 9.21 6.16 8.91
CA GLY A 183 10.58 6.07 9.41
C GLY A 183 10.80 6.96 10.64
N LYS A 184 10.25 8.18 10.64
CA LYS A 184 10.32 9.10 11.80
C LYS A 184 9.53 8.57 13.00
N LEU A 185 8.35 7.98 12.76
CA LEU A 185 7.55 7.37 13.83
C LEU A 185 8.23 6.14 14.44
N ILE A 186 8.94 5.36 13.63
CA ILE A 186 9.72 4.22 14.11
C ILE A 186 10.91 4.71 14.96
N GLU A 187 11.59 5.78 14.57
CA GLU A 187 12.64 6.39 15.39
C GLU A 187 12.11 6.88 16.75
N GLU A 188 10.89 7.45 16.78
CA GLU A 188 10.22 7.80 18.04
C GLU A 188 9.93 6.56 18.89
N ALA A 189 9.49 5.45 18.27
CA ALA A 189 9.26 4.19 18.96
C ALA A 189 10.57 3.63 19.55
N TYR A 190 11.68 3.70 18.84
CA TYR A 190 13.00 3.31 19.38
C TYR A 190 13.40 4.17 20.60
N LEU A 191 13.16 5.47 20.52
CA LEU A 191 13.44 6.38 21.65
C LEU A 191 12.60 6.04 22.89
N LYS A 192 11.32 5.68 22.71
CA LYS A 192 10.44 5.25 23.78
C LYS A 192 10.83 3.88 24.37
N ALA A 193 11.24 2.94 23.51
CA ALA A 193 11.56 1.58 23.92
C ALA A 193 12.92 1.43 24.60
N GLY A 194 13.94 2.15 24.16
CA GLY A 194 15.31 1.99 24.64
C GLY A 194 16.19 3.23 24.58
N GLY A 195 15.56 4.41 24.44
CA GLY A 195 16.27 5.68 24.45
C GLY A 195 17.17 5.91 23.23
N LYS A 196 18.07 6.87 23.38
CA LYS A 196 19.02 7.24 22.32
C LYS A 196 19.95 6.09 21.93
N GLU A 197 20.28 5.21 22.88
CA GLU A 197 21.18 4.09 22.66
C GLU A 197 20.58 3.06 21.69
N LEU A 198 19.30 2.71 21.87
CA LEU A 198 18.61 1.81 20.96
C LEU A 198 18.50 2.41 19.54
N LYS A 199 18.09 3.66 19.44
CA LYS A 199 18.03 4.35 18.13
C LYS A 199 19.41 4.36 17.47
N LYS A 200 20.47 4.74 18.17
CA LYS A 200 21.85 4.75 17.65
C LYS A 200 22.32 3.37 17.21
N ALA A 201 22.04 2.33 18.01
CA ALA A 201 22.41 0.97 17.66
C ALA A 201 21.83 0.54 16.32
N ILE A 202 20.52 0.80 16.08
CA ILE A 202 19.83 0.35 14.87
C ILE A 202 20.10 1.30 13.70
N MET A 203 20.00 2.62 13.90
CA MET A 203 20.00 3.62 12.82
C MET A 203 21.39 4.11 12.42
N GLU A 204 22.41 3.92 13.27
CA GLU A 204 23.77 4.34 12.95
C GLU A 204 24.73 3.14 12.88
N THR A 205 24.82 2.34 13.95
CA THR A 205 25.80 1.24 14.03
C THR A 205 25.46 0.16 13.01
N LYS A 206 24.22 -0.35 13.03
CA LYS A 206 23.79 -1.42 12.13
C LYS A 206 23.56 -0.95 10.69
N VAL A 207 23.31 0.34 10.45
CA VAL A 207 23.31 0.90 9.08
C VAL A 207 24.74 0.91 8.53
N ARG A 208 25.72 1.32 9.34
CA ARG A 208 27.13 1.36 8.93
C ARG A 208 27.73 -0.02 8.63
N ASP A 209 27.36 -1.04 9.41
CA ASP A 209 27.82 -2.41 9.20
C ASP A 209 26.98 -3.20 8.19
N GLY A 210 25.91 -2.59 7.63
CA GLY A 210 25.05 -3.18 6.62
C GLY A 210 24.00 -4.15 7.17
N SER A 211 23.89 -4.32 8.50
CA SER A 211 22.84 -5.17 9.09
C SER A 211 21.49 -4.49 9.30
N THR A 212 21.41 -3.16 9.12
CA THR A 212 20.17 -2.42 8.90
C THR A 212 20.16 -1.84 7.49
N TYR A 213 19.17 -2.25 6.70
CA TYR A 213 18.88 -1.71 5.37
C TYR A 213 17.83 -0.60 5.48
N LEU A 214 18.12 0.59 4.96
CA LEU A 214 17.16 1.68 4.81
C LEU A 214 16.49 1.59 3.44
N THR A 215 15.15 1.62 3.40
CA THR A 215 14.40 1.53 2.14
C THR A 215 14.76 2.67 1.18
N ARG A 216 14.77 2.39 -0.12
CA ARG A 216 15.23 3.35 -1.14
C ARG A 216 14.09 4.08 -1.82
N ILE A 217 12.96 3.39 -2.00
CA ILE A 217 11.81 3.92 -2.75
C ILE A 217 10.61 4.05 -1.83
N HIS A 218 10.21 2.95 -1.17
CA HIS A 218 8.99 2.89 -0.37
C HIS A 218 9.15 1.97 0.84
N HIS A 219 8.48 2.29 1.95
CA HIS A 219 8.48 1.42 3.15
C HIS A 219 7.95 0.01 2.86
N ARG A 220 7.14 -0.19 1.80
CA ARG A 220 6.69 -1.52 1.34
C ARG A 220 7.84 -2.44 0.87
N GLU A 221 9.04 -1.91 0.67
CA GLU A 221 10.25 -2.75 0.50
C GLU A 221 10.52 -3.62 1.75
N THR A 222 10.17 -3.17 2.95
CA THR A 222 10.40 -3.92 4.19
C THR A 222 9.69 -5.26 4.22
N PRO A 223 8.37 -5.37 3.96
CA PRO A 223 7.69 -6.65 3.78
C PRO A 223 8.35 -7.56 2.75
N LEU A 224 8.70 -7.04 1.57
CA LEU A 224 9.34 -7.81 0.51
C LEU A 224 10.69 -8.38 0.95
N ARG A 225 11.52 -7.59 1.60
CA ARG A 225 12.84 -8.02 2.07
C ARG A 225 12.75 -9.15 3.09
N ILE A 226 11.70 -9.16 3.92
CA ILE A 226 11.44 -10.24 4.87
C ILE A 226 10.95 -11.49 4.14
N LEU A 227 10.00 -11.36 3.21
CA LEU A 227 9.50 -12.46 2.39
C LEU A 227 10.58 -13.13 1.56
N TYR A 228 11.54 -12.37 1.04
CA TYR A 228 12.68 -12.87 0.28
C TYR A 228 13.90 -13.23 1.15
N ALA A 229 13.74 -13.33 2.47
CA ALA A 229 14.81 -13.64 3.42
C ALA A 229 16.05 -12.74 3.31
N GLN A 230 15.89 -11.51 2.83
CA GLN A 230 16.94 -10.49 2.78
C GLN A 230 17.08 -9.75 4.11
N SER A 231 16.01 -9.73 4.92
CA SER A 231 15.99 -9.21 6.29
C SER A 231 15.25 -10.20 7.19
N ASP A 232 15.59 -10.22 8.47
CA ASP A 232 14.98 -11.12 9.46
C ASP A 232 13.76 -10.48 10.11
N ALA A 233 13.77 -9.17 10.23
CA ALA A 233 12.70 -8.39 10.85
C ALA A 233 12.69 -6.94 10.33
N GLY A 234 11.56 -6.26 10.53
CA GLY A 234 11.45 -4.82 10.29
C GLY A 234 10.21 -4.22 10.91
N PRO A 235 10.30 -3.01 11.46
CA PRO A 235 9.10 -2.29 11.86
C PRO A 235 8.35 -1.81 10.62
N VAL A 236 7.03 -2.03 10.63
CA VAL A 236 6.10 -1.72 9.56
C VAL A 236 4.81 -1.14 10.13
N TRP A 237 3.89 -0.71 9.30
CA TRP A 237 2.53 -0.47 9.74
C TRP A 237 1.85 -1.77 10.18
N TYR A 238 1.07 -1.73 11.25
CA TYR A 238 0.30 -2.88 11.72
C TYR A 238 -0.57 -3.45 10.58
N SER A 239 -1.25 -2.59 9.83
CA SER A 239 -2.08 -3.00 8.69
C SER A 239 -1.30 -3.77 7.62
N GLU A 240 -0.02 -3.47 7.40
CA GLU A 240 0.78 -4.16 6.37
C GLU A 240 1.10 -5.60 6.79
N VAL A 241 1.61 -5.83 7.99
CA VAL A 241 1.88 -7.20 8.43
C VAL A 241 0.58 -7.98 8.62
N TYR A 242 -0.49 -7.34 9.10
CA TYR A 242 -1.82 -7.94 9.20
C TYR A 242 -2.32 -8.40 7.82
N TYR A 243 -2.21 -7.54 6.80
CA TYR A 243 -2.57 -7.87 5.42
C TYR A 243 -1.73 -9.03 4.87
N GLN A 244 -0.41 -9.04 5.10
CA GLN A 244 0.44 -10.14 4.67
C GLN A 244 -0.03 -11.48 5.25
N GLN A 245 -0.47 -11.50 6.50
CA GLN A 245 -1.06 -12.69 7.12
C GLN A 245 -2.42 -13.05 6.50
N MET A 246 -3.28 -12.06 6.20
CA MET A 246 -4.58 -12.30 5.54
C MET A 246 -4.42 -13.02 4.21
N ILE A 247 -3.39 -12.68 3.42
CA ILE A 247 -3.11 -13.32 2.13
C ILE A 247 -2.19 -14.55 2.27
N SER A 248 -2.03 -15.06 3.49
CA SER A 248 -1.29 -16.29 3.81
C SER A 248 0.21 -16.24 3.48
N HIS A 249 0.83 -15.07 3.46
CA HIS A 249 2.27 -14.95 3.36
C HIS A 249 2.96 -15.48 4.64
N PRO A 250 4.16 -16.08 4.54
CA PRO A 250 4.83 -16.73 5.65
C PRO A 250 5.53 -15.71 6.57
N VAL A 251 4.73 -14.90 7.26
CA VAL A 251 5.20 -13.87 8.19
C VAL A 251 4.42 -13.90 9.49
N GLU A 252 5.02 -13.35 10.54
CA GLU A 252 4.38 -13.17 11.83
C GLU A 252 4.44 -11.72 12.29
N LEU A 253 3.42 -11.33 13.06
CA LEU A 253 3.27 -10.03 13.67
C LEU A 253 3.75 -10.08 15.11
N VAL A 254 4.68 -9.19 15.47
CA VAL A 254 5.07 -8.93 16.84
C VAL A 254 4.55 -7.55 17.26
N GLU A 255 3.69 -7.55 18.28
CA GLU A 255 3.08 -6.31 18.80
C GLU A 255 4.13 -5.43 19.50
N ILE A 256 4.06 -4.14 19.25
CA ILE A 256 4.81 -3.13 20.00
C ILE A 256 3.91 -2.62 21.13
N PRO A 257 4.33 -2.67 22.40
CA PRO A 257 3.55 -2.17 23.53
C PRO A 257 3.09 -0.72 23.31
N GLU A 258 1.86 -0.39 23.68
CA GLU A 258 1.26 0.93 23.41
C GLU A 258 2.14 2.11 23.92
N LYS A 259 2.76 1.96 25.08
CA LYS A 259 3.67 2.97 25.66
C LYS A 259 4.92 3.23 24.81
N GLU A 260 5.32 2.28 23.99
CA GLU A 260 6.50 2.35 23.11
C GLU A 260 6.11 2.63 21.65
N ASN A 261 4.83 2.46 21.32
CA ASN A 261 4.33 2.61 19.95
C ASN A 261 4.16 4.09 19.55
N ALA A 262 4.05 4.31 18.24
CA ALA A 262 3.62 5.57 17.66
C ALA A 262 2.36 5.34 16.83
N LYS A 263 1.44 6.30 16.86
CA LYS A 263 0.16 6.25 16.15
C LYS A 263 0.17 7.20 14.96
N ALA A 264 -0.29 6.75 13.82
CA ALA A 264 -0.57 7.59 12.67
C ALA A 264 -2.02 8.03 12.66
N VAL A 265 -2.24 9.27 12.25
CA VAL A 265 -3.56 9.83 11.97
C VAL A 265 -3.63 10.08 10.46
N TYR A 266 -4.56 9.43 9.77
CA TYR A 266 -4.80 9.66 8.35
C TYR A 266 -5.88 10.69 8.14
N ILE A 267 -5.56 11.66 7.30
CA ILE A 267 -6.42 12.79 6.98
C ILE A 267 -6.59 12.83 5.47
N ALA A 268 -7.81 13.01 5.02
CA ALA A 268 -8.17 13.32 3.64
C ALA A 268 -8.33 14.83 3.51
N GLY A 269 -7.73 15.41 2.48
CA GLY A 269 -7.87 16.82 2.11
C GLY A 269 -8.62 16.95 0.79
N LEU A 270 -9.71 17.71 0.80
CA LEU A 270 -10.43 18.11 -0.41
C LEU A 270 -9.64 19.21 -1.13
N MET A 271 -9.24 18.96 -2.36
CA MET A 271 -8.41 19.92 -3.11
C MET A 271 -9.20 21.19 -3.47
N LYS A 272 -8.56 22.36 -3.36
CA LYS A 272 -9.16 23.65 -3.78
C LYS A 272 -9.53 23.68 -5.26
N ASN A 273 -8.68 23.05 -6.07
CA ASN A 273 -8.83 23.00 -7.52
C ASN A 273 -9.24 21.58 -7.96
N ALA A 274 -10.07 20.90 -7.15
CA ALA A 274 -10.58 19.58 -7.49
C ALA A 274 -11.21 19.56 -8.89
N PRO A 275 -10.74 18.73 -9.83
CA PRO A 275 -11.38 18.61 -11.15
C PRO A 275 -12.85 18.21 -11.08
N HIS A 276 -13.22 17.40 -10.07
CA HIS A 276 -14.58 16.86 -9.88
C HIS A 276 -15.11 17.16 -8.47
N PRO A 277 -15.42 18.43 -8.16
CA PRO A 277 -15.68 18.87 -6.77
C PRO A 277 -16.93 18.26 -6.12
N ALA A 278 -17.92 17.80 -6.91
CA ALA A 278 -19.08 17.09 -6.38
C ALA A 278 -18.67 15.68 -5.92
N ALA A 279 -18.04 14.90 -6.79
CA ALA A 279 -17.54 13.56 -6.47
C ALA A 279 -16.56 13.59 -5.30
N ALA A 280 -15.71 14.61 -5.23
CA ALA A 280 -14.77 14.82 -4.13
C ALA A 280 -15.46 14.96 -2.78
N ARG A 281 -16.52 15.78 -2.68
CA ARG A 281 -17.30 15.94 -1.45
C ARG A 281 -18.00 14.64 -1.05
N ASP A 282 -18.59 13.95 -2.01
CA ASP A 282 -19.25 12.67 -1.77
C ASP A 282 -18.24 11.61 -1.28
N PHE A 283 -17.02 11.62 -1.84
CA PHE A 283 -15.96 10.73 -1.37
C PHE A 283 -15.47 11.09 0.04
N MET A 284 -15.34 12.37 0.38
CA MET A 284 -15.00 12.80 1.74
C MET A 284 -16.05 12.31 2.77
N HIS A 285 -17.35 12.37 2.42
CA HIS A 285 -18.43 11.83 3.25
C HIS A 285 -18.33 10.30 3.35
N PHE A 286 -18.10 9.61 2.23
CA PHE A 286 -17.92 8.16 2.21
C PHE A 286 -16.81 7.69 3.14
N LEU A 287 -15.65 8.37 3.17
CA LEU A 287 -14.52 7.99 4.03
C LEU A 287 -14.87 7.95 5.52
N THR A 288 -15.92 8.64 5.94
CA THR A 288 -16.43 8.63 7.32
C THR A 288 -17.69 7.80 7.51
N SER A 289 -18.18 7.13 6.45
CA SER A 289 -19.34 6.23 6.50
C SER A 289 -19.05 4.95 7.26
N GLU A 290 -20.09 4.24 7.68
CA GLU A 290 -19.94 2.92 8.33
C GLU A 290 -19.34 1.89 7.37
N THR A 291 -19.66 1.97 6.09
CA THR A 291 -19.07 1.11 5.05
C THR A 291 -17.55 1.28 5.01
N ALA A 292 -17.07 2.51 4.88
CA ALA A 292 -15.63 2.77 4.84
C ALA A 292 -14.92 2.38 6.15
N ARG A 293 -15.53 2.67 7.31
CA ARG A 293 -15.02 2.25 8.62
C ARG A 293 -14.87 0.73 8.73
N THR A 294 -15.88 -0.01 8.28
CA THR A 294 -15.87 -1.47 8.27
C THR A 294 -14.75 -2.00 7.38
N ILE A 295 -14.57 -1.40 6.19
CA ILE A 295 -13.49 -1.76 5.29
C ILE A 295 -12.12 -1.49 5.93
N TYR A 296 -11.88 -0.31 6.48
CA TYR A 296 -10.60 -0.01 7.13
C TYR A 296 -10.30 -0.96 8.30
N LYS A 297 -11.30 -1.28 9.13
CA LYS A 297 -11.15 -2.25 10.23
C LYS A 297 -10.81 -3.65 9.72
N LYS A 298 -11.41 -4.09 8.59
CA LYS A 298 -11.10 -5.38 7.96
C LYS A 298 -9.61 -5.51 7.64
N TYR A 299 -8.93 -4.41 7.31
CA TYR A 299 -7.50 -4.39 6.96
C TYR A 299 -6.59 -3.93 8.11
N GLY A 300 -7.07 -3.97 9.35
CA GLY A 300 -6.25 -3.71 10.54
C GLY A 300 -6.05 -2.24 10.89
N PHE A 301 -6.72 -1.32 10.22
CA PHE A 301 -6.79 0.07 10.66
C PHE A 301 -7.79 0.24 11.81
N THR A 302 -7.63 1.32 12.57
CA THR A 302 -8.66 1.75 13.52
C THR A 302 -9.38 2.99 13.01
N THR A 303 -10.66 3.14 13.35
CA THR A 303 -11.52 4.27 12.95
C THR A 303 -12.21 4.84 14.18
N ARG A 304 -12.76 6.05 14.06
CA ARG A 304 -13.61 6.65 15.09
C ARG A 304 -15.04 6.19 14.98
#